data_6bcc1ac8752140c9a70c90aec95e12ff
#
_entry.id   6bcc1ac8752140c9a70c90aec95e12ff
#
_cell.length_a   1.000
_cell.length_b   1.000
_cell.length_c   1.000
_cell.angle_alpha   90.00
_cell.angle_beta   90.00
_cell.angle_gamma   90.00
#
_symmetry.space_group_name_H-M   'P 1'
#
loop_
_entity.id
_entity.type
_entity.pdbx_description
1 polymer ?
#
loop_
_entity_poly.entity_id
_entity_poly.type
_entity_poly.pdbx_seq_one_letter_code
_entity_poly.pdbx_strand_id
1 'polypeptide(L)'
;MPKDSISKTAQVNLQMLTSLGVPEAVRFSHALQLQGDPMALLRHLPLARQLPQCISCISEVLYQSANELILQADNPAILDLACGYSPRVLLMAPRGYTYIGADLPDVTADLSARRADILPSNAEWFAGYRTVDVTDQKQMERVLGALREPITVVTQGLLPYLSLSEKRIMASSIRELLLRDGGCWVLPDVDAKTLVSDTFGAVLGGVGAGIVGRVNAVQDKLVKRDRSQMTWDTADKIVEELTDLGFAVRRVPLYRPGMELRCLDALSKDAAARLLASWESKSSIVASV
;
A
#
# COMPACT_ATOMS: atom_id res chain seq x y z
N MET A 1 18.88 -6.06 2.35
CA MET A 1 18.11 -5.92 3.61
C MET A 1 18.04 -7.27 4.30
N PRO A 2 18.05 -7.36 5.62
CA PRO A 2 17.60 -8.59 6.27
C PRO A 2 16.13 -8.80 5.91
N LYS A 3 15.80 -9.91 5.26
CA LYS A 3 14.45 -10.25 4.77
C LYS A 3 13.38 -10.17 5.86
N ASP A 4 13.73 -10.51 7.10
CA ASP A 4 12.85 -10.47 8.28
C ASP A 4 12.24 -9.09 8.62
N SER A 5 12.86 -7.97 8.19
CA SER A 5 12.37 -6.63 8.54
C SER A 5 11.25 -6.15 7.63
N ILE A 6 11.24 -6.56 6.36
CA ILE A 6 10.21 -6.16 5.38
C ILE A 6 8.90 -6.90 5.68
N SER A 7 8.97 -8.19 5.92
CA SER A 7 7.82 -9.03 6.29
C SER A 7 7.11 -8.49 7.55
N LYS A 8 7.87 -8.04 8.55
CA LYS A 8 7.29 -7.44 9.77
C LYS A 8 6.54 -6.14 9.50
N THR A 9 7.04 -5.29 8.61
CA THR A 9 6.36 -4.02 8.25
C THR A 9 5.04 -4.28 7.52
N ALA A 10 5.02 -5.27 6.63
CA ALA A 10 3.80 -5.67 5.92
C ALA A 10 2.71 -6.19 6.89
N GLN A 11 3.09 -6.92 7.95
CA GLN A 11 2.17 -7.38 8.98
C GLN A 11 1.57 -6.22 9.80
N VAL A 12 2.33 -5.15 10.04
CA VAL A 12 1.84 -3.97 10.77
C VAL A 12 0.61 -3.37 10.08
N ASN A 13 0.64 -3.19 8.76
CA ASN A 13 -0.51 -2.64 8.03
C ASN A 13 -1.77 -3.50 8.20
N LEU A 14 -1.66 -4.83 8.06
CA LEU A 14 -2.79 -5.73 8.29
C LEU A 14 -3.32 -5.60 9.72
N GLN A 15 -2.44 -5.56 10.72
CA GLN A 15 -2.84 -5.44 12.12
C GLN A 15 -3.52 -4.08 12.42
N MET A 16 -3.08 -2.99 11.76
CA MET A 16 -3.75 -1.69 11.86
C MET A 16 -5.17 -1.74 11.29
N LEU A 17 -5.36 -2.30 10.09
CA LEU A 17 -6.68 -2.48 9.50
C LEU A 17 -7.57 -3.42 10.34
N THR A 18 -6.98 -4.47 10.91
CA THR A 18 -7.67 -5.40 11.83
C THR A 18 -8.15 -4.68 13.08
N SER A 19 -7.32 -3.82 13.68
CA SER A 19 -7.67 -3.06 14.88
C SER A 19 -8.83 -2.06 14.66
N LEU A 20 -9.01 -1.60 13.43
CA LEU A 20 -10.14 -0.78 13.01
C LEU A 20 -11.40 -1.61 12.71
N GLY A 21 -11.32 -2.94 12.74
CA GLY A 21 -12.44 -3.81 12.43
C GLY A 21 -12.78 -3.85 10.93
N VAL A 22 -11.82 -3.56 10.04
CA VAL A 22 -12.01 -3.74 8.58
C VAL A 22 -12.30 -5.21 8.31
N PRO A 23 -13.47 -5.59 7.74
CA PRO A 23 -13.97 -6.97 7.78
C PRO A 23 -13.03 -7.99 7.12
N GLU A 24 -12.51 -7.66 5.94
CA GLU A 24 -11.55 -8.51 5.23
C GLU A 24 -10.20 -8.61 5.95
N ALA A 25 -9.76 -7.54 6.64
CA ALA A 25 -8.53 -7.58 7.41
C ALA A 25 -8.67 -8.45 8.66
N VAL A 26 -9.81 -8.39 9.34
CA VAL A 26 -10.11 -9.28 10.48
C VAL A 26 -10.10 -10.73 10.05
N ARG A 27 -10.79 -11.08 8.95
CA ARG A 27 -10.81 -12.44 8.41
C ARG A 27 -9.42 -12.93 8.01
N PHE A 28 -8.66 -12.08 7.32
CA PHE A 28 -7.31 -12.40 6.85
C PHE A 28 -6.34 -12.60 8.02
N SER A 29 -6.40 -11.72 9.03
CA SER A 29 -5.58 -11.83 10.25
C SER A 29 -5.86 -13.11 11.03
N HIS A 30 -7.13 -13.52 11.14
CA HIS A 30 -7.51 -14.78 11.77
C HIS A 30 -6.96 -15.99 11.01
N ALA A 31 -7.07 -16.00 9.68
CA ALA A 31 -6.53 -17.07 8.82
C ALA A 31 -5.00 -17.19 8.95
N LEU A 32 -4.31 -16.07 9.08
CA LEU A 32 -2.87 -16.03 9.28
C LEU A 32 -2.43 -16.34 10.72
N GLN A 33 -3.38 -16.45 11.65
CA GLN A 33 -3.10 -16.65 13.09
C GLN A 33 -2.10 -15.62 13.64
N LEU A 34 -2.16 -14.37 13.12
CA LEU A 34 -1.27 -13.31 13.56
C LEU A 34 -1.56 -12.99 15.02
N GLN A 35 -0.60 -13.32 15.89
CA GLN A 35 -0.63 -12.97 17.30
C GLN A 35 0.42 -11.91 17.57
N GLY A 36 0.10 -10.97 18.46
CA GLY A 36 1.04 -9.96 18.91
C GLY A 36 0.51 -8.54 18.76
N ASP A 37 1.12 -7.66 19.50
CA ASP A 37 0.88 -6.22 19.41
C ASP A 37 1.89 -5.61 18.44
N PRO A 38 1.44 -5.14 17.26
CA PRO A 38 2.32 -4.54 16.25
C PRO A 38 3.03 -3.30 16.77
N MET A 39 2.46 -2.67 17.81
CA MET A 39 2.95 -1.43 18.39
C MET A 39 3.78 -1.65 19.66
N ALA A 40 4.09 -2.91 20.00
CA ALA A 40 4.87 -3.21 21.21
C ALA A 40 6.21 -2.43 21.27
N LEU A 41 6.86 -2.25 20.13
CA LEU A 41 8.10 -1.46 20.01
C LEU A 41 7.90 0.04 20.26
N LEU A 42 6.67 0.55 20.11
CA LEU A 42 6.36 1.97 20.28
C LEU A 42 5.76 2.30 21.65
N ARG A 43 5.49 1.28 22.48
CA ARG A 43 4.91 1.47 23.83
C ARG A 43 5.72 2.37 24.76
N HIS A 44 7.02 2.49 24.50
CA HIS A 44 7.94 3.30 25.30
C HIS A 44 8.03 4.78 24.84
N LEU A 45 7.34 5.12 23.72
CA LEU A 45 7.34 6.50 23.24
C LEU A 45 6.28 7.33 23.96
N PRO A 46 6.53 8.63 24.19
CA PRO A 46 5.48 9.56 24.60
C PRO A 46 4.31 9.47 23.63
N LEU A 47 3.08 9.49 24.15
CA LEU A 47 1.85 9.34 23.34
C LEU A 47 1.68 7.96 22.69
N ALA A 48 2.28 6.91 23.26
CA ALA A 48 2.20 5.53 22.76
C ALA A 48 0.75 5.05 22.48
N ARG A 49 -0.27 5.62 23.14
CA ARG A 49 -1.68 5.28 22.92
C ARG A 49 -2.27 5.90 21.64
N GLN A 50 -1.74 7.05 21.18
CA GLN A 50 -2.27 7.79 20.03
C GLN A 50 -1.50 7.47 18.74
N LEU A 51 -0.26 6.96 18.85
CA LEU A 51 0.52 6.55 17.68
C LEU A 51 -0.17 5.47 16.85
N PRO A 52 -0.73 4.38 17.44
CA PRO A 52 -1.48 3.39 16.68
C PRO A 52 -2.64 4.01 15.90
N GLN A 53 -3.36 4.96 16.49
CA GLN A 53 -4.48 5.63 15.84
C GLN A 53 -4.04 6.41 14.61
N CYS A 54 -2.96 7.19 14.67
CA CYS A 54 -2.42 7.90 13.50
C CYS A 54 -2.01 6.93 12.39
N ILE A 55 -1.32 5.83 12.75
CA ILE A 55 -0.87 4.83 11.78
C ILE A 55 -2.06 4.09 11.17
N SER A 56 -3.08 3.75 11.97
CA SER A 56 -4.31 3.12 11.48
C SER A 56 -5.04 4.01 10.48
N CYS A 57 -5.14 5.33 10.76
CA CYS A 57 -5.74 6.28 9.83
C CYS A 57 -5.00 6.32 8.49
N ILE A 58 -3.65 6.36 8.51
CA ILE A 58 -2.83 6.33 7.30
C ILE A 58 -3.02 5.02 6.54
N SER A 59 -2.97 3.89 7.24
CA SER A 59 -3.12 2.57 6.63
C SER A 59 -4.49 2.42 5.96
N GLU A 60 -5.55 2.88 6.62
CA GLU A 60 -6.92 2.75 6.11
C GLU A 60 -7.17 3.66 4.91
N VAL A 61 -6.80 4.95 4.96
CA VAL A 61 -7.06 5.85 3.82
C VAL A 61 -6.30 5.40 2.57
N LEU A 62 -5.07 4.94 2.70
CA LEU A 62 -4.30 4.39 1.57
C LEU A 62 -4.93 3.12 1.02
N TYR A 63 -5.37 2.21 1.90
CA TYR A 63 -6.00 0.96 1.52
C TYR A 63 -7.33 1.20 0.81
N GLN A 64 -8.20 2.04 1.36
CA GLN A 64 -9.51 2.34 0.76
C GLN A 64 -9.38 3.16 -0.53
N SER A 65 -8.45 4.13 -0.57
CA SER A 65 -8.19 4.87 -1.81
C SER A 65 -7.76 3.97 -2.95
N ALA A 66 -6.84 3.03 -2.69
CA ALA A 66 -6.42 2.05 -3.69
C ALA A 66 -7.58 1.18 -4.15
N ASN A 67 -8.38 0.66 -3.21
CA ASN A 67 -9.52 -0.22 -3.53
C ASN A 67 -10.57 0.48 -4.40
N GLU A 68 -10.92 1.73 -4.08
CA GLU A 68 -11.85 2.49 -4.92
C GLU A 68 -11.31 2.75 -6.33
N LEU A 69 -10.00 3.06 -6.45
CA LEU A 69 -9.38 3.28 -7.76
C LEU A 69 -9.32 1.99 -8.59
N ILE A 70 -9.11 0.84 -7.96
CA ILE A 70 -9.20 -0.48 -8.61
C ILE A 70 -10.62 -0.70 -9.16
N LEU A 71 -11.64 -0.46 -8.31
CA LEU A 71 -13.04 -0.63 -8.69
C LEU A 71 -13.48 0.34 -9.80
N GLN A 72 -12.95 1.57 -9.79
CA GLN A 72 -13.20 2.56 -10.85
C GLN A 72 -12.52 2.21 -12.17
N ALA A 73 -11.35 1.57 -12.13
CA ALA A 73 -10.63 1.12 -13.31
C ALA A 73 -11.35 -0.04 -14.01
N ASP A 74 -12.06 -0.88 -13.24
CA ASP A 74 -12.88 -2.00 -13.68
C ASP A 74 -12.19 -2.95 -14.67
N ASN A 75 -10.86 -3.11 -14.54
CA ASN A 75 -10.12 -4.07 -15.34
C ASN A 75 -10.32 -5.48 -14.78
N PRO A 76 -10.43 -6.52 -15.63
CA PRO A 76 -10.77 -7.89 -15.19
C PRO A 76 -9.72 -8.52 -14.26
N ALA A 77 -8.47 -8.06 -14.35
CA ALA A 77 -7.37 -8.57 -13.52
C ALA A 77 -6.77 -7.50 -12.61
N ILE A 78 -6.29 -7.94 -11.45
CA ILE A 78 -5.58 -7.13 -10.46
C ILE A 78 -4.24 -7.80 -10.17
N LEU A 79 -3.14 -7.04 -10.32
CA LEU A 79 -1.82 -7.40 -9.84
C LEU A 79 -1.48 -6.52 -8.64
N ASP A 80 -1.54 -7.08 -7.44
CA ASP A 80 -1.10 -6.43 -6.21
C ASP A 80 0.42 -6.69 -6.05
N LEU A 81 1.22 -5.72 -6.48
CA LEU A 81 2.67 -5.83 -6.56
C LEU A 81 3.32 -5.32 -5.27
N ALA A 82 4.14 -6.14 -4.64
CA ALA A 82 4.56 -6.03 -3.25
C ALA A 82 3.36 -6.07 -2.30
N CYS A 83 2.50 -7.08 -2.50
CA CYS A 83 1.21 -7.19 -1.83
C CYS A 83 1.32 -7.33 -0.30
N GLY A 84 2.47 -7.76 0.22
CA GLY A 84 2.63 -8.03 1.64
C GLY A 84 1.51 -8.94 2.16
N TYR A 85 0.96 -8.57 3.30
CA TYR A 85 -0.22 -9.23 3.88
C TYR A 85 -1.51 -8.41 3.63
N SER A 86 -1.66 -7.88 2.42
CA SER A 86 -2.86 -7.11 2.04
C SER A 86 -4.10 -8.00 2.02
N PRO A 87 -5.19 -7.64 2.73
CA PRO A 87 -6.42 -8.41 2.73
C PRO A 87 -7.25 -8.18 1.46
N ARG A 88 -6.76 -7.40 0.49
CA ARG A 88 -7.46 -7.00 -0.75
C ARG A 88 -8.00 -8.18 -1.54
N VAL A 89 -7.30 -9.30 -1.52
CA VAL A 89 -7.77 -10.54 -2.15
C VAL A 89 -9.18 -10.92 -1.69
N LEU A 90 -9.50 -10.77 -0.40
CA LEU A 90 -10.83 -11.10 0.15
C LEU A 90 -11.90 -10.07 -0.20
N LEU A 91 -11.50 -8.84 -0.52
CA LEU A 91 -12.40 -7.77 -0.96
C LEU A 91 -12.74 -7.90 -2.45
N MET A 92 -11.76 -8.19 -3.30
CA MET A 92 -11.89 -8.19 -4.76
C MET A 92 -12.47 -9.49 -5.31
N ALA A 93 -12.20 -10.59 -4.65
CA ALA A 93 -12.67 -11.92 -5.00
C ALA A 93 -14.17 -12.03 -5.27
N PRO A 94 -15.04 -11.64 -4.32
CA PRO A 94 -16.50 -11.80 -4.51
C PRO A 94 -17.05 -10.92 -5.64
N ARG A 95 -16.22 -10.03 -6.19
CA ARG A 95 -16.58 -9.10 -7.27
C ARG A 95 -16.19 -9.59 -8.66
N GLY A 96 -15.63 -10.81 -8.75
CA GLY A 96 -15.30 -11.44 -10.02
C GLY A 96 -13.97 -11.04 -10.65
N TYR A 97 -13.12 -10.29 -9.93
CA TYR A 97 -11.79 -9.93 -10.44
C TYR A 97 -10.82 -11.11 -10.32
N THR A 98 -10.01 -11.34 -11.35
CA THR A 98 -8.84 -12.22 -11.26
C THR A 98 -7.77 -11.54 -10.40
N TYR A 99 -7.42 -12.11 -9.24
CA TYR A 99 -6.45 -11.52 -8.31
C TYR A 99 -5.13 -12.27 -8.31
N ILE A 100 -4.04 -11.52 -8.44
CA ILE A 100 -2.67 -12.00 -8.36
C ILE A 100 -1.94 -11.17 -7.30
N GLY A 101 -1.48 -11.83 -6.23
CA GLY A 101 -0.57 -11.22 -5.28
C GLY A 101 0.87 -11.51 -5.66
N ALA A 102 1.74 -10.51 -5.65
CA ALA A 102 3.16 -10.70 -5.96
C ALA A 102 4.03 -10.02 -4.90
N ASP A 103 5.03 -10.75 -4.38
CA ASP A 103 5.93 -10.26 -3.33
C ASP A 103 7.24 -11.07 -3.29
N LEU A 104 8.10 -10.75 -2.34
CA LEU A 104 9.33 -11.49 -2.07
C LEU A 104 9.05 -12.94 -1.62
N PRO A 105 10.04 -13.87 -1.79
CA PRO A 105 9.85 -15.29 -1.54
C PRO A 105 9.25 -15.64 -0.18
N ASP A 106 9.69 -14.97 0.88
CA ASP A 106 9.27 -15.31 2.25
C ASP A 106 7.78 -15.00 2.47
N VAL A 107 7.29 -13.88 1.92
CA VAL A 107 5.87 -13.47 2.01
C VAL A 107 5.00 -14.41 1.17
N THR A 108 5.40 -14.66 -0.07
CA THR A 108 4.60 -15.51 -0.98
C THR A 108 4.57 -16.97 -0.54
N ALA A 109 5.64 -17.48 0.07
CA ALA A 109 5.67 -18.82 0.64
C ALA A 109 4.73 -18.96 1.84
N ASP A 110 4.74 -17.99 2.77
CA ASP A 110 3.84 -17.97 3.92
C ASP A 110 2.36 -17.87 3.48
N LEU A 111 2.04 -16.96 2.58
CA LEU A 111 0.68 -16.80 2.04
C LEU A 111 0.21 -18.04 1.27
N SER A 112 1.08 -18.66 0.49
CA SER A 112 0.76 -19.88 -0.27
C SER A 112 0.51 -21.06 0.65
N ALA A 113 1.32 -21.21 1.70
CA ALA A 113 1.14 -22.26 2.70
C ALA A 113 -0.21 -22.14 3.45
N ARG A 114 -0.70 -20.91 3.64
CA ARG A 114 -1.97 -20.62 4.33
C ARG A 114 -3.15 -20.37 3.40
N ARG A 115 -2.99 -20.66 2.11
CA ARG A 115 -4.01 -20.39 1.09
C ARG A 115 -5.37 -20.98 1.46
N ALA A 116 -5.40 -22.22 1.95
CA ALA A 116 -6.65 -22.90 2.32
C ALA A 116 -7.38 -22.27 3.52
N ASP A 117 -6.65 -21.62 4.42
CA ASP A 117 -7.21 -20.90 5.56
C ASP A 117 -7.74 -19.52 5.16
N ILE A 118 -7.11 -18.90 4.15
CA ILE A 118 -7.44 -17.56 3.65
C ILE A 118 -8.62 -17.61 2.68
N LEU A 119 -8.60 -18.55 1.74
CA LEU A 119 -9.49 -18.56 0.58
C LEU A 119 -10.37 -19.81 0.55
N PRO A 120 -11.60 -19.70 0.05
CA PRO A 120 -12.46 -20.86 -0.17
C PRO A 120 -11.82 -21.81 -1.20
N SER A 121 -12.14 -23.10 -1.09
CA SER A 121 -11.60 -24.16 -1.97
C SER A 121 -11.92 -23.96 -3.46
N ASN A 122 -13.02 -23.26 -3.76
CA ASN A 122 -13.49 -22.95 -5.11
C ASN A 122 -13.08 -21.55 -5.61
N ALA A 123 -12.01 -20.99 -5.09
CA ALA A 123 -11.52 -19.65 -5.48
C ALA A 123 -10.85 -19.67 -6.88
N GLU A 124 -11.64 -19.86 -7.95
CA GLU A 124 -11.16 -19.88 -9.35
C GLU A 124 -10.60 -18.55 -9.81
N TRP A 125 -11.10 -17.45 -9.25
CA TRP A 125 -10.65 -16.07 -9.49
C TRP A 125 -9.28 -15.76 -8.90
N PHE A 126 -8.72 -16.64 -8.07
CA PHE A 126 -7.39 -16.44 -7.49
C PHE A 126 -6.32 -17.12 -8.35
N ALA A 127 -5.59 -16.32 -9.11
CA ALA A 127 -4.51 -16.80 -9.96
C ALA A 127 -3.18 -17.10 -9.22
N GLY A 128 -3.14 -16.87 -7.91
CA GLY A 128 -2.04 -17.29 -7.03
C GLY A 128 -1.18 -16.17 -6.47
N TYR A 129 -0.30 -16.56 -5.55
CA TYR A 129 0.80 -15.70 -5.09
C TYR A 129 2.04 -16.02 -5.91
N ARG A 130 2.71 -14.98 -6.43
CA ARG A 130 3.87 -15.09 -7.30
C ARG A 130 5.09 -14.44 -6.68
N THR A 131 6.19 -15.16 -6.62
CA THR A 131 7.45 -14.61 -6.12
C THR A 131 8.06 -13.68 -7.15
N VAL A 132 8.33 -12.42 -6.74
CA VAL A 132 8.99 -11.42 -7.55
C VAL A 132 9.81 -10.47 -6.69
N ASP A 133 11.02 -10.18 -7.12
CA ASP A 133 11.77 -9.00 -6.70
C ASP A 133 11.53 -7.91 -7.77
N VAL A 134 10.85 -6.84 -7.42
CA VAL A 134 10.48 -5.76 -8.33
C VAL A 134 11.69 -4.99 -8.88
N THR A 135 12.87 -5.18 -8.28
CA THR A 135 14.14 -4.60 -8.72
C THR A 135 14.87 -5.47 -9.75
N ASP A 136 14.40 -6.71 -9.95
CA ASP A 136 14.92 -7.66 -10.94
C ASP A 136 14.01 -7.66 -12.18
N GLN A 137 14.48 -7.01 -13.23
CA GLN A 137 13.74 -6.89 -14.49
C GLN A 137 13.33 -8.27 -15.06
N LYS A 138 14.18 -9.28 -14.99
CA LYS A 138 13.87 -10.63 -15.53
C LYS A 138 12.75 -11.32 -14.73
N GLN A 139 12.72 -11.13 -13.43
CA GLN A 139 11.63 -11.65 -12.61
C GLN A 139 10.32 -10.90 -12.91
N MET A 140 10.37 -9.58 -13.06
CA MET A 140 9.23 -8.77 -13.49
C MET A 140 8.70 -9.23 -14.83
N GLU A 141 9.53 -9.35 -15.86
CA GLU A 141 9.15 -9.85 -17.19
C GLU A 141 8.47 -11.23 -17.12
N ARG A 142 8.98 -12.14 -16.28
CA ARG A 142 8.40 -13.48 -16.10
C ARG A 142 7.02 -13.44 -15.48
N VAL A 143 6.83 -12.66 -14.41
CA VAL A 143 5.52 -12.52 -13.72
C VAL A 143 4.52 -11.81 -14.62
N LEU A 144 4.92 -10.69 -15.21
CA LEU A 144 4.09 -9.88 -16.10
C LEU A 144 3.83 -10.57 -17.44
N GLY A 145 4.80 -11.33 -17.94
CA GLY A 145 4.71 -12.06 -19.22
C GLY A 145 3.63 -13.14 -19.25
N ALA A 146 3.15 -13.59 -18.13
CA ALA A 146 2.08 -14.60 -18.02
C ALA A 146 0.64 -14.03 -18.11
N LEU A 147 0.49 -12.71 -18.01
CA LEU A 147 -0.80 -12.02 -18.04
C LEU A 147 -1.19 -11.71 -19.51
N ARG A 148 -2.47 -11.72 -19.83
CA ARG A 148 -3.00 -11.54 -21.20
C ARG A 148 -4.35 -10.81 -21.25
N GLU A 149 -4.66 -10.03 -20.24
CA GLU A 149 -5.91 -9.28 -20.16
C GLU A 149 -5.66 -7.89 -19.56
N PRO A 150 -6.51 -6.90 -19.79
CA PRO A 150 -6.36 -5.59 -19.16
C PRO A 150 -6.26 -5.72 -17.64
N ILE A 151 -5.28 -5.03 -17.05
CA ILE A 151 -4.92 -5.23 -15.65
C ILE A 151 -4.80 -3.93 -14.89
N THR A 152 -5.25 -3.94 -13.64
CA THR A 152 -4.92 -2.91 -12.67
C THR A 152 -3.72 -3.36 -11.83
N VAL A 153 -2.57 -2.75 -12.05
CA VAL A 153 -1.40 -2.93 -11.19
C VAL A 153 -1.55 -2.01 -9.97
N VAL A 154 -1.32 -2.53 -8.79
CA VAL A 154 -1.33 -1.73 -7.54
C VAL A 154 0.02 -1.86 -6.87
N THR A 155 0.60 -0.73 -6.46
CA THR A 155 1.75 -0.69 -5.57
C THR A 155 1.41 0.17 -4.37
N GLN A 156 1.39 -0.41 -3.17
CA GLN A 156 1.09 0.31 -1.93
C GLN A 156 2.18 0.03 -0.89
N GLY A 157 2.77 1.09 -0.33
CA GLY A 157 3.82 0.96 0.68
C GLY A 157 5.19 0.52 0.13
N LEU A 158 5.38 0.49 -1.19
CA LEU A 158 6.59 -0.02 -1.83
C LEU A 158 7.63 1.07 -2.13
N LEU A 159 7.19 2.22 -2.64
CA LEU A 159 8.10 3.27 -3.13
C LEU A 159 9.17 3.72 -2.12
N PRO A 160 8.89 3.80 -0.81
CA PRO A 160 9.90 4.19 0.18
C PRO A 160 11.08 3.22 0.30
N TYR A 161 10.96 2.01 -0.20
CA TYR A 161 12.00 0.97 -0.12
C TYR A 161 12.90 0.90 -1.35
N LEU A 162 12.57 1.61 -2.42
CA LEU A 162 13.28 1.54 -3.70
C LEU A 162 14.13 2.79 -3.94
N SER A 163 15.33 2.61 -4.48
CA SER A 163 16.15 3.68 -5.07
C SER A 163 15.50 4.19 -6.36
N LEU A 164 15.95 5.35 -6.86
CA LEU A 164 15.44 5.91 -8.11
C LEU A 164 15.60 4.95 -9.30
N SER A 165 16.77 4.32 -9.42
CA SER A 165 17.01 3.34 -10.49
C SER A 165 16.09 2.13 -10.41
N GLU A 166 15.84 1.60 -9.21
CA GLU A 166 14.91 0.48 -8.99
C GLU A 166 13.47 0.87 -9.32
N LYS A 167 13.04 2.09 -8.95
CA LYS A 167 11.72 2.62 -9.31
C LYS A 167 11.53 2.72 -10.83
N ARG A 168 12.57 3.19 -11.54
CA ARG A 168 12.54 3.28 -13.00
C ARG A 168 12.50 1.90 -13.68
N ILE A 169 13.24 0.91 -13.17
CA ILE A 169 13.16 -0.49 -13.65
C ILE A 169 11.75 -1.02 -13.48
N MET A 170 11.19 -0.91 -12.29
CA MET A 170 9.83 -1.35 -12.00
C MET A 170 8.80 -0.64 -12.89
N ALA A 171 8.88 0.69 -13.00
CA ALA A 171 7.95 1.48 -13.82
C ALA A 171 8.05 1.10 -15.31
N SER A 172 9.27 0.91 -15.85
CA SER A 172 9.44 0.47 -17.23
C SER A 172 8.81 -0.90 -17.48
N SER A 173 8.99 -1.85 -16.58
CA SER A 173 8.38 -3.18 -16.68
C SER A 173 6.84 -3.10 -16.62
N ILE A 174 6.29 -2.28 -15.74
CA ILE A 174 4.83 -2.04 -15.67
C ILE A 174 4.34 -1.40 -16.97
N ARG A 175 5.07 -0.41 -17.49
CA ARG A 175 4.70 0.24 -18.76
C ARG A 175 4.63 -0.74 -19.91
N GLU A 176 5.61 -1.63 -20.06
CA GLU A 176 5.61 -2.68 -21.08
C GLU A 176 4.39 -3.61 -20.94
N LEU A 177 4.03 -3.98 -19.72
CA LEU A 177 2.80 -4.73 -19.45
C LEU A 177 1.56 -3.99 -19.97
N LEU A 178 1.40 -2.72 -19.57
CA LEU A 178 0.22 -1.92 -19.92
C LEU A 178 0.13 -1.64 -21.43
N LEU A 179 1.27 -1.45 -22.10
CA LEU A 179 1.32 -1.32 -23.57
C LEU A 179 0.84 -2.59 -24.27
N ARG A 180 1.14 -3.76 -23.73
CA ARG A 180 0.79 -5.04 -24.34
C ARG A 180 -0.66 -5.45 -24.08
N ASP A 181 -1.11 -5.32 -22.82
CA ASP A 181 -2.36 -5.90 -22.35
C ASP A 181 -3.43 -4.84 -22.00
N GLY A 182 -3.05 -3.57 -21.90
CA GLY A 182 -3.93 -2.49 -21.44
C GLY A 182 -4.08 -2.44 -19.91
N GLY A 183 -4.86 -1.45 -19.46
CA GLY A 183 -5.14 -1.26 -18.05
C GLY A 183 -4.46 -0.04 -17.44
N CYS A 184 -4.18 -0.05 -16.16
CA CYS A 184 -3.57 1.07 -15.45
C CYS A 184 -2.74 0.65 -14.23
N TRP A 185 -1.94 1.57 -13.73
CA TRP A 185 -1.17 1.45 -12.51
C TRP A 185 -1.67 2.43 -11.45
N VAL A 186 -2.04 1.93 -10.26
CA VAL A 186 -2.56 2.68 -9.12
C VAL A 186 -1.47 2.82 -8.06
N LEU A 187 -1.17 4.07 -7.67
CA LEU A 187 -0.22 4.45 -6.63
C LEU A 187 -0.94 5.33 -5.60
N PRO A 188 -1.37 4.79 -4.45
CA PRO A 188 -2.11 5.56 -3.46
C PRO A 188 -1.22 6.40 -2.52
N ASP A 189 0.08 6.12 -2.42
CA ASP A 189 1.00 6.59 -1.39
C ASP A 189 2.07 7.57 -1.89
N VAL A 190 1.72 8.40 -2.88
CA VAL A 190 2.67 9.31 -3.55
C VAL A 190 3.10 10.51 -2.69
N ASP A 191 2.30 10.91 -1.73
CA ASP A 191 2.58 12.00 -0.78
C ASP A 191 2.94 11.49 0.64
N ALA A 192 3.54 10.31 0.75
CA ALA A 192 3.71 9.59 2.01
C ALA A 192 4.34 10.42 3.15
N LYS A 193 5.35 11.26 2.85
CA LYS A 193 6.00 12.10 3.87
C LYS A 193 5.05 13.12 4.49
N THR A 194 4.36 13.89 3.63
CA THR A 194 3.43 14.92 4.08
C THR A 194 2.17 14.31 4.66
N LEU A 195 1.70 13.17 4.14
CA LEU A 195 0.59 12.40 4.69
C LEU A 195 0.83 12.03 6.16
N VAL A 196 2.02 11.51 6.48
CA VAL A 196 2.39 11.17 7.87
C VAL A 196 2.38 12.42 8.74
N SER A 197 3.08 13.49 8.35
CA SER A 197 3.18 14.71 9.16
C SER A 197 1.83 15.35 9.42
N ASP A 198 0.98 15.41 8.40
CA ASP A 198 -0.31 16.08 8.47
C ASP A 198 -1.32 15.24 9.28
N THR A 199 -1.30 13.90 9.13
CA THR A 199 -2.11 13.01 9.95
C THR A 199 -1.76 13.14 11.42
N PHE A 200 -0.48 13.13 11.75
CA PHE A 200 -0.03 13.32 13.15
C PHE A 200 -0.38 14.72 13.68
N GLY A 201 -0.23 15.75 12.86
CA GLY A 201 -0.63 17.12 13.21
C GLY A 201 -2.14 17.24 13.45
N ALA A 202 -2.97 16.62 12.62
CA ALA A 202 -4.44 16.65 12.75
C ALA A 202 -4.92 15.91 14.02
N VAL A 203 -4.33 14.76 14.33
CA VAL A 203 -4.73 13.89 15.46
C VAL A 203 -4.13 14.36 16.79
N LEU A 204 -2.84 14.73 16.80
CA LEU A 204 -2.07 15.03 18.02
C LEU A 204 -1.88 16.53 18.27
N GLY A 205 -2.32 17.40 17.34
CA GLY A 205 -2.09 18.84 17.45
C GLY A 205 -0.59 19.20 17.38
N GLY A 206 -0.21 20.31 18.03
CA GLY A 206 1.16 20.84 17.99
C GLY A 206 2.26 19.88 18.48
N VAL A 207 1.92 18.86 19.26
CA VAL A 207 2.86 17.84 19.73
C VAL A 207 3.23 16.85 18.60
N GLY A 208 2.35 16.71 17.60
CA GLY A 208 2.51 15.76 16.50
C GLY A 208 3.78 16.00 15.68
N ALA A 209 4.13 17.25 15.41
CA ALA A 209 5.31 17.61 14.61
C ALA A 209 6.63 17.09 15.21
N GLY A 210 6.78 17.14 16.55
CA GLY A 210 7.97 16.62 17.25
C GLY A 210 8.11 15.10 17.19
N ILE A 211 6.99 14.39 17.06
CA ILE A 211 6.97 12.92 17.00
C ILE A 211 7.29 12.42 15.60
N VAL A 212 6.81 13.11 14.57
CA VAL A 212 7.08 12.76 13.17
C VAL A 212 8.57 12.62 12.89
N GLY A 213 9.40 13.53 13.40
CA GLY A 213 10.85 13.42 13.27
C GLY A 213 11.42 12.13 13.86
N ARG A 214 10.89 11.66 15.00
CA ARG A 214 11.32 10.41 15.64
C ARG A 214 10.80 9.17 14.90
N VAL A 215 9.57 9.20 14.43
CA VAL A 215 8.99 8.11 13.63
C VAL A 215 9.77 7.95 12.32
N ASN A 216 10.06 9.06 11.64
CA ASN A 216 10.90 9.07 10.44
C ASN A 216 12.31 8.53 10.72
N ALA A 217 12.94 8.92 11.82
CA ALA A 217 14.26 8.41 12.19
C ALA A 217 14.27 6.90 12.48
N VAL A 218 13.19 6.36 13.06
CA VAL A 218 13.02 4.90 13.25
C VAL A 218 12.84 4.23 11.89
N GLN A 219 12.01 4.79 11.02
CA GLN A 219 11.79 4.27 9.68
C GLN A 219 13.08 4.31 8.83
N ASP A 220 13.89 5.37 8.94
CA ASP A 220 15.19 5.49 8.27
C ASP A 220 16.18 4.40 8.72
N LYS A 221 16.19 4.09 10.02
CA LYS A 221 17.01 2.99 10.57
C LYS A 221 16.54 1.62 10.07
N LEU A 222 15.23 1.42 9.89
CA LEU A 222 14.68 0.17 9.36
C LEU A 222 14.98 0.00 7.88
N VAL A 223 14.91 1.07 7.09
CA VAL A 223 15.14 1.04 5.64
C VAL A 223 16.63 0.94 5.29
N LYS A 224 17.55 1.37 6.17
CA LYS A 224 19.03 1.35 5.98
C LYS A 224 19.51 1.89 4.63
N ARG A 225 18.80 2.84 4.02
CA ARG A 225 19.13 3.45 2.73
C ARG A 225 19.24 4.96 2.87
N ASP A 226 20.14 5.55 2.09
CA ASP A 226 20.29 7.02 2.01
C ASP A 226 19.09 7.62 1.27
N ARG A 227 18.24 8.32 2.00
CA ARG A 227 17.05 9.00 1.45
C ARG A 227 17.38 10.16 0.51
N SER A 228 18.61 10.67 0.50
CA SER A 228 19.00 11.76 -0.42
C SER A 228 18.91 11.32 -1.89
N GLN A 229 18.94 10.02 -2.17
CA GLN A 229 18.81 9.42 -3.50
C GLN A 229 17.37 9.00 -3.87
N MET A 230 16.38 9.27 -2.99
CA MET A 230 14.98 8.90 -3.21
C MET A 230 14.19 10.10 -3.74
N THR A 231 14.20 10.32 -5.07
CA THR A 231 13.57 11.52 -5.66
C THR A 231 12.06 11.44 -5.83
N TRP A 232 11.44 10.28 -5.71
CA TRP A 232 9.97 10.13 -5.76
C TRP A 232 9.35 10.37 -4.37
N ASP A 233 9.53 11.57 -3.84
CA ASP A 233 9.07 11.93 -2.48
C ASP A 233 7.86 12.87 -2.44
N THR A 234 7.41 13.34 -3.61
CA THR A 234 6.22 14.16 -3.78
C THR A 234 5.44 13.73 -5.02
N ALA A 235 4.12 13.97 -5.02
CA ALA A 235 3.27 13.69 -6.17
C ALA A 235 3.75 14.39 -7.43
N ASP A 236 4.26 15.64 -7.35
CA ASP A 236 4.77 16.39 -8.49
C ASP A 236 5.93 15.69 -9.18
N LYS A 237 6.93 15.25 -8.40
CA LYS A 237 8.09 14.53 -8.95
C LYS A 237 7.72 13.17 -9.52
N ILE A 238 6.77 12.48 -8.91
CA ILE A 238 6.30 11.19 -9.43
C ILE A 238 5.59 11.40 -10.76
N VAL A 239 4.75 12.43 -10.88
CA VAL A 239 4.08 12.77 -12.14
C VAL A 239 5.09 13.09 -13.24
N GLU A 240 6.09 13.94 -12.94
CA GLU A 240 7.17 14.28 -13.87
C GLU A 240 7.90 13.04 -14.36
N GLU A 241 8.42 12.23 -13.45
CA GLU A 241 9.16 10.99 -13.77
C GLU A 241 8.32 9.97 -14.57
N LEU A 242 7.06 9.77 -14.19
CA LEU A 242 6.19 8.84 -14.93
C LEU A 242 5.84 9.39 -16.32
N THR A 243 5.66 10.72 -16.45
CA THR A 243 5.41 11.35 -17.75
C THR A 243 6.63 11.22 -18.64
N ASP A 244 7.83 11.43 -18.12
CA ASP A 244 9.08 11.23 -18.85
C ASP A 244 9.30 9.79 -19.29
N LEU A 245 8.81 8.84 -18.49
CA LEU A 245 8.77 7.42 -18.85
C LEU A 245 7.67 7.06 -19.87
N GLY A 246 6.83 8.02 -20.27
CA GLY A 246 5.80 7.86 -21.29
C GLY A 246 4.48 7.32 -20.78
N PHE A 247 4.15 7.56 -19.51
CA PHE A 247 2.81 7.33 -18.98
C PHE A 247 1.91 8.55 -19.16
N ALA A 248 0.63 8.34 -19.41
CA ALA A 248 -0.42 9.31 -19.17
C ALA A 248 -0.81 9.26 -17.69
N VAL A 249 -0.61 10.37 -16.97
CA VAL A 249 -0.73 10.40 -15.51
C VAL A 249 -1.91 11.25 -15.08
N ARG A 250 -2.80 10.68 -14.26
CA ARG A 250 -3.94 11.37 -13.65
C ARG A 250 -3.79 11.39 -12.13
N ARG A 251 -3.85 12.59 -11.54
CA ARG A 251 -3.98 12.76 -10.08
C ARG A 251 -5.42 12.61 -9.66
N VAL A 252 -5.63 11.96 -8.53
CA VAL A 252 -6.94 11.78 -7.90
C VAL A 252 -6.77 12.13 -6.43
N PRO A 253 -7.69 12.86 -5.80
CA PRO A 253 -7.64 13.10 -4.36
C PRO A 253 -7.50 11.79 -3.59
N LEU A 254 -6.65 11.78 -2.56
CA LEU A 254 -6.44 10.58 -1.72
C LEU A 254 -7.75 10.22 -0.99
N TYR A 255 -8.41 11.20 -0.39
CA TYR A 255 -9.75 11.06 0.16
C TYR A 255 -10.78 11.61 -0.83
N ARG A 256 -11.87 10.90 -0.99
CA ARG A 256 -13.01 11.30 -1.81
C ARG A 256 -14.29 11.22 -0.99
N PRO A 257 -15.23 12.19 -1.13
CA PRO A 257 -16.52 12.13 -0.45
C PRO A 257 -17.24 10.79 -0.71
N GLY A 258 -17.69 10.15 0.34
CA GLY A 258 -18.33 8.84 0.29
C GLY A 258 -17.42 7.66 0.62
N MET A 259 -16.11 7.86 0.75
CA MET A 259 -15.22 6.83 1.31
C MET A 259 -15.57 6.55 2.77
N GLU A 260 -15.85 5.29 3.09
CA GLU A 260 -16.08 4.84 4.47
C GLU A 260 -14.74 4.61 5.18
N LEU A 261 -14.46 5.38 6.22
CA LEU A 261 -13.22 5.33 6.98
C LEU A 261 -13.52 5.14 8.47
N ARG A 262 -13.30 3.96 8.98
CA ARG A 262 -13.58 3.56 10.39
C ARG A 262 -12.66 4.26 11.39
N CYS A 263 -11.45 4.64 10.96
CA CYS A 263 -10.51 5.36 11.80
C CYS A 263 -11.07 6.71 12.31
N LEU A 264 -12.03 7.29 11.59
CA LEU A 264 -12.66 8.57 11.97
C LEU A 264 -13.57 8.42 13.19
N ASP A 265 -14.15 7.24 13.42
CA ASP A 265 -15.09 6.98 14.53
C ASP A 265 -14.42 7.15 15.91
N ALA A 266 -13.11 6.92 15.97
CA ALA A 266 -12.32 7.05 17.20
C ALA A 266 -11.75 8.46 17.43
N LEU A 267 -12.01 9.42 16.52
CA LEU A 267 -11.50 10.79 16.58
C LEU A 267 -12.58 11.76 17.10
N SER A 268 -12.14 12.89 17.66
CA SER A 268 -13.04 14.01 17.85
C SER A 268 -13.49 14.59 16.51
N LYS A 269 -14.67 15.20 16.46
CA LYS A 269 -15.21 15.82 15.23
C LYS A 269 -14.23 16.80 14.59
N ASP A 270 -13.56 17.61 15.41
CA ASP A 270 -12.57 18.59 14.92
C ASP A 270 -11.31 17.93 14.37
N ALA A 271 -10.81 16.85 14.99
CA ALA A 271 -9.68 16.11 14.50
C ALA A 271 -10.00 15.40 13.19
N ALA A 272 -11.18 14.77 13.10
CA ALA A 272 -11.67 14.14 11.87
C ALA A 272 -11.80 15.16 10.73
N ALA A 273 -12.40 16.34 10.98
CA ALA A 273 -12.55 17.38 9.97
C ALA A 273 -11.19 17.89 9.45
N ARG A 274 -10.21 18.15 10.36
CA ARG A 274 -8.86 18.54 9.94
C ARG A 274 -8.18 17.46 9.12
N LEU A 275 -8.36 16.20 9.51
CA LEU A 275 -7.75 15.06 8.83
C LEU A 275 -8.31 14.91 7.40
N LEU A 276 -9.62 14.95 7.24
CA LEU A 276 -10.28 14.86 5.93
C LEU A 276 -9.84 16.01 5.02
N ALA A 277 -9.84 17.25 5.50
CA ALA A 277 -9.38 18.40 4.73
C ALA A 277 -7.91 18.25 4.29
N SER A 278 -7.06 17.68 5.14
CA SER A 278 -5.67 17.37 4.79
C SER A 278 -5.61 16.32 3.68
N TRP A 279 -6.38 15.24 3.77
CA TRP A 279 -6.35 14.15 2.80
C TRP A 279 -6.97 14.51 1.45
N GLU A 280 -7.94 15.43 1.41
CA GLU A 280 -8.45 16.00 0.16
C GLU A 280 -7.37 16.74 -0.63
N SER A 281 -6.39 17.34 0.07
CA SER A 281 -5.24 18.01 -0.54
C SER A 281 -4.13 17.07 -1.00
N LYS A 282 -4.16 15.80 -0.61
CA LYS A 282 -3.19 14.77 -1.04
C LYS A 282 -3.68 14.04 -2.27
N SER A 283 -2.74 13.42 -2.96
CA SER A 283 -3.02 12.72 -4.21
C SER A 283 -2.75 11.23 -4.10
N SER A 284 -3.55 10.47 -4.82
CA SER A 284 -3.19 9.19 -5.42
C SER A 284 -2.91 9.40 -6.90
N ILE A 285 -2.20 8.49 -7.54
CA ILE A 285 -1.91 8.54 -8.98
C ILE A 285 -2.50 7.32 -9.67
N VAL A 286 -3.09 7.56 -10.84
CA VAL A 286 -3.43 6.52 -11.82
C VAL A 286 -2.66 6.81 -13.09
N ALA A 287 -1.79 5.88 -13.48
CA ALA A 287 -0.96 5.96 -14.69
C ALA A 287 -1.44 4.94 -15.72
N SER A 288 -1.52 5.35 -16.98
CA SER A 288 -1.88 4.51 -18.14
C SER A 288 -0.92 4.78 -19.30
N VAL A 289 -1.00 4.04 -20.39
CA VAL A 289 -0.17 4.20 -21.57
C VAL A 289 -1.01 4.41 -22.82
#